data_286a7956c7e8ea972d464c29c1e9a9ca
#
_entry.id   286a7956c7e8ea972d464c29c1e9a9ca
#
_cell.length_a   1.000
_cell.length_b   1.000
_cell.length_c   1.000
_cell.angle_alpha   90.00
_cell.angle_beta   90.00
_cell.angle_gamma   90.00
#
_symmetry.space_group_name_H-M   'P 1'
#
loop_
_entity.id
_entity.type
_entity.pdbx_description
1 polymer ?
#
loop_
_entity_poly.entity_id
_entity_poly.type
_entity_poly.pdbx_seq_one_letter_code
_entity_poly.pdbx_strand_id
1 'polypeptide(L)'
;MENTSHDRLLIIDFGSQVTQLIARRLRELNVYCEIHPYQNVTDAFLTEFAPKAIIFSGGPYSVTREGSPRAPEAAFNMGVPILGICYGQQVTMHQLGGRVESGHGTAEFGRAYVTPKGSLNILDGWFAKGDEQVWMSHGDHVSEIASGFEVYGTSPNAPYAITADTSRNFFAVQFHPEVHHTPNGARLYENFIKLSGFSGDWTMGAYREQAIAAIREQVGDKRVICGLSGGVDSSVAAVLIHEAIGDQLTCVFVDHGLLRKGEAEEVVTMFRDNYNMALIHADEQELFLSELEGMSDPETKRKTIGRLFIDVFQKHANDIEGAEFLAQGTLYPDVIESVSFSGGPSVTIKSHHNVGGLPEKMGLKLVEPLRELFKDEVRALGRELGLPDSFIGRHPFPGPGLAIRCPGEITRAKLDILRQADAVYIDQIRKHGLYDEIWQAFVAILPVRTVGVMGDGRTYDYACALRAVTSVDGMTADYYPFSHEFLGETATRIINEVKGINRVTYDITSKPPGTIEWE
;
A
#
# COMPACT_ATOMS: atom_id res chain seq x y z
N MET A 1 8.69 1.07 -25.83
CA MET A 1 8.95 0.09 -24.74
C MET A 1 8.56 -1.27 -25.26
N GLU A 2 9.55 -2.05 -25.68
CA GLU A 2 9.29 -3.40 -26.17
C GLU A 2 9.05 -4.31 -24.98
N ASN A 3 7.84 -4.81 -24.95
CA ASN A 3 7.39 -6.15 -24.70
C ASN A 3 8.20 -6.98 -23.70
N THR A 4 8.05 -6.68 -22.43
CA THR A 4 8.30 -7.66 -21.37
C THR A 4 7.25 -8.76 -21.52
N SER A 5 7.71 -9.98 -21.69
CA SER A 5 6.94 -11.15 -22.12
C SER A 5 6.04 -11.77 -21.05
N HIS A 6 5.43 -10.96 -20.16
CA HIS A 6 4.47 -11.47 -19.19
C HIS A 6 3.07 -11.59 -19.80
N ASP A 7 2.38 -12.64 -19.43
CA ASP A 7 0.94 -12.73 -19.60
C ASP A 7 0.26 -11.60 -18.84
N ARG A 8 -0.61 -10.80 -19.49
CA ARG A 8 -1.24 -9.61 -18.91
C ARG A 8 -2.71 -9.85 -18.61
N LEU A 9 -3.14 -9.47 -17.41
CA LEU A 9 -4.55 -9.42 -17.04
C LEU A 9 -4.99 -7.95 -16.89
N LEU A 10 -6.10 -7.60 -17.52
CA LEU A 10 -6.68 -6.27 -17.43
C LEU A 10 -7.80 -6.24 -16.40
N ILE A 11 -7.74 -5.31 -15.46
CA ILE A 11 -8.84 -5.00 -14.55
C ILE A 11 -9.46 -3.68 -15.02
N ILE A 12 -10.71 -3.74 -15.50
CA ILE A 12 -11.48 -2.54 -15.85
C ILE A 12 -12.18 -2.06 -14.59
N ASP A 13 -11.78 -0.86 -14.13
CA ASP A 13 -12.28 -0.28 -12.89
C ASP A 13 -13.53 0.57 -13.12
N PHE A 14 -14.61 0.19 -12.46
CA PHE A 14 -15.87 0.94 -12.43
C PHE A 14 -16.04 1.79 -11.15
N GLY A 15 -14.95 2.02 -10.41
CA GLY A 15 -14.92 2.89 -9.23
C GLY A 15 -15.17 2.20 -7.90
N SER A 16 -14.89 0.92 -7.81
CA SER A 16 -14.94 0.22 -6.53
C SER A 16 -13.79 0.67 -5.61
N GLN A 17 -14.10 0.84 -4.34
CA GLN A 17 -13.09 1.11 -3.30
C GLN A 17 -12.15 -0.07 -3.07
N VAL A 18 -12.51 -1.27 -3.52
CA VAL A 18 -11.76 -2.51 -3.30
C VAL A 18 -11.12 -3.08 -4.56
N THR A 19 -11.10 -2.33 -5.67
CA THR A 19 -10.47 -2.79 -6.94
C THR A 19 -9.00 -3.17 -6.74
N GLN A 20 -8.26 -2.45 -5.91
CA GLN A 20 -6.85 -2.78 -5.61
C GLN A 20 -6.69 -4.15 -4.94
N LEU A 21 -7.70 -4.63 -4.19
CA LEU A 21 -7.65 -5.97 -3.60
C LEU A 21 -7.74 -7.07 -4.68
N ILE A 22 -8.49 -6.83 -5.77
CA ILE A 22 -8.52 -7.75 -6.92
C ILE A 22 -7.09 -7.92 -7.47
N ALA A 23 -6.41 -6.80 -7.74
CA ALA A 23 -5.04 -6.83 -8.25
C ALA A 23 -4.08 -7.54 -7.29
N ARG A 24 -4.17 -7.28 -5.97
CA ARG A 24 -3.35 -7.98 -4.98
C ARG A 24 -3.55 -9.48 -5.00
N ARG A 25 -4.80 -9.97 -5.06
CA ARG A 25 -5.10 -11.41 -5.15
C ARG A 25 -4.47 -12.06 -6.38
N LEU A 26 -4.47 -11.36 -7.52
CA LEU A 26 -3.83 -11.84 -8.75
C LEU A 26 -2.31 -11.86 -8.65
N ARG A 27 -1.71 -10.81 -8.04
CA ARG A 27 -0.27 -10.73 -7.79
C ARG A 27 0.23 -11.81 -6.82
N GLU A 28 -0.57 -12.14 -5.80
CA GLU A 28 -0.32 -13.29 -4.91
C GLU A 28 -0.25 -14.63 -5.66
N LEU A 29 -0.87 -14.71 -6.85
CA LEU A 29 -0.84 -15.86 -7.77
C LEU A 29 0.23 -15.72 -8.87
N ASN A 30 1.16 -14.80 -8.74
CA ASN A 30 2.21 -14.50 -9.71
C ASN A 30 1.67 -14.10 -11.11
N VAL A 31 0.58 -13.35 -11.14
CA VAL A 31 -0.03 -12.85 -12.36
C VAL A 31 0.15 -11.35 -12.48
N TYR A 32 0.77 -10.89 -13.56
CA TYR A 32 0.83 -9.46 -13.87
C TYR A 32 -0.55 -8.93 -14.23
N CYS A 33 -0.98 -7.85 -13.57
CA CYS A 33 -2.24 -7.21 -13.86
C CYS A 33 -2.14 -5.70 -13.73
N GLU A 34 -2.96 -5.00 -14.49
CA GLU A 34 -3.10 -3.55 -14.43
C GLU A 34 -4.55 -3.14 -14.21
N ILE A 35 -4.75 -2.06 -13.44
CA ILE A 35 -6.06 -1.45 -13.20
C ILE A 35 -6.17 -0.22 -14.09
N HIS A 36 -7.18 -0.19 -14.94
CA HIS A 36 -7.49 0.95 -15.79
C HIS A 36 -8.94 1.42 -15.59
N PRO A 37 -9.18 2.72 -15.34
CA PRO A 37 -10.54 3.26 -15.31
C PRO A 37 -11.26 2.99 -16.64
N TYR A 38 -12.54 2.63 -16.57
CA TYR A 38 -13.33 2.26 -17.75
C TYR A 38 -13.29 3.30 -18.88
N GLN A 39 -13.17 4.60 -18.53
CA GLN A 39 -13.10 5.68 -19.51
C GLN A 39 -11.84 5.63 -20.38
N ASN A 40 -10.76 5.07 -19.85
CA ASN A 40 -9.47 5.01 -20.52
C ASN A 40 -9.31 3.73 -21.36
N VAL A 41 -10.22 2.77 -21.21
CA VAL A 41 -10.16 1.50 -21.93
C VAL A 41 -10.92 1.64 -23.24
N THR A 42 -10.18 2.01 -24.30
CA THR A 42 -10.68 2.11 -25.68
C THR A 42 -10.38 0.83 -26.47
N ASP A 43 -10.98 0.68 -27.66
CA ASP A 43 -10.68 -0.44 -28.55
C ASP A 43 -9.20 -0.45 -28.97
N ALA A 44 -8.60 0.73 -29.18
CA ALA A 44 -7.17 0.86 -29.47
C ALA A 44 -6.32 0.40 -28.28
N PHE A 45 -6.67 0.82 -27.06
CA PHE A 45 -6.01 0.38 -25.84
C PHE A 45 -6.09 -1.14 -25.67
N LEU A 46 -7.26 -1.75 -25.86
CA LEU A 46 -7.44 -3.20 -25.75
C LEU A 46 -6.57 -3.96 -26.76
N THR A 47 -6.45 -3.44 -27.98
CA THR A 47 -5.60 -4.04 -29.03
C THR A 47 -4.11 -3.96 -28.67
N GLU A 48 -3.66 -2.83 -28.13
CA GLU A 48 -2.27 -2.62 -27.71
C GLU A 48 -1.93 -3.40 -26.45
N PHE A 49 -2.80 -3.35 -25.45
CA PHE A 49 -2.61 -4.05 -24.18
C PHE A 49 -2.63 -5.56 -24.37
N ALA A 50 -3.46 -6.07 -25.28
CA ALA A 50 -3.61 -7.49 -25.61
C ALA A 50 -3.77 -8.38 -24.36
N PRO A 51 -4.81 -8.18 -23.52
CA PRO A 51 -4.98 -8.94 -22.28
C PRO A 51 -5.25 -10.42 -22.57
N LYS A 52 -4.72 -11.30 -21.74
CA LYS A 52 -5.01 -12.74 -21.78
C LYS A 52 -6.32 -13.09 -21.05
N ALA A 53 -6.73 -12.24 -20.12
CA ALA A 53 -8.03 -12.27 -19.45
C ALA A 53 -8.42 -10.87 -18.97
N ILE A 54 -9.71 -10.65 -18.73
CA ILE A 54 -10.24 -9.37 -18.26
C ILE A 54 -11.08 -9.60 -17.00
N ILE A 55 -10.92 -8.71 -16.00
CA ILE A 55 -11.81 -8.64 -14.84
C ILE A 55 -12.55 -7.30 -14.87
N PHE A 56 -13.87 -7.35 -14.72
CA PHE A 56 -14.73 -6.20 -14.50
C PHE A 56 -14.93 -6.01 -13.00
N SER A 57 -14.47 -4.92 -12.43
CA SER A 57 -14.55 -4.66 -11.00
C SER A 57 -15.98 -4.38 -10.52
N GLY A 58 -16.15 -4.26 -9.21
CA GLY A 58 -17.32 -3.63 -8.62
C GLY A 58 -17.40 -2.14 -8.93
N GLY A 59 -18.48 -1.49 -8.48
CA GLY A 59 -18.67 -0.05 -8.63
C GLY A 59 -19.87 0.47 -7.84
N PRO A 60 -19.90 1.77 -7.51
CA PRO A 60 -20.96 2.37 -6.70
C PRO A 60 -22.21 2.76 -7.52
N TYR A 61 -22.23 2.46 -8.80
CA TYR A 61 -23.26 2.90 -9.73
C TYR A 61 -24.37 1.86 -9.91
N SER A 62 -25.49 2.30 -10.45
CA SER A 62 -26.55 1.42 -10.98
C SER A 62 -26.49 1.40 -12.50
N VAL A 63 -26.41 0.21 -13.09
CA VAL A 63 -26.39 0.05 -14.56
C VAL A 63 -27.68 0.50 -15.22
N THR A 64 -28.77 0.64 -14.47
CA THR A 64 -30.08 1.08 -14.99
C THR A 64 -30.18 2.58 -15.19
N ARG A 65 -29.23 3.36 -14.65
CA ARG A 65 -29.21 4.81 -14.79
C ARG A 65 -28.53 5.22 -16.10
N GLU A 66 -29.07 6.25 -16.75
CA GLU A 66 -28.44 6.85 -17.91
C GLU A 66 -27.06 7.43 -17.55
N GLY A 67 -26.08 7.25 -18.44
CA GLY A 67 -24.70 7.72 -18.22
C GLY A 67 -23.86 6.86 -17.25
N SER A 68 -24.39 5.73 -16.76
CA SER A 68 -23.62 4.82 -15.89
C SER A 68 -22.45 4.19 -16.64
N PRO A 69 -21.35 3.86 -15.95
CA PRO A 69 -20.18 3.21 -16.52
C PRO A 69 -20.52 1.95 -17.32
N ARG A 70 -19.87 1.77 -18.46
CA ARG A 70 -20.02 0.60 -19.35
C ARG A 70 -18.66 0.03 -19.68
N ALA A 71 -18.62 -1.28 -19.91
CA ALA A 71 -17.46 -1.92 -20.53
C ALA A 71 -17.43 -1.58 -22.03
N PRO A 72 -16.26 -1.39 -22.66
CA PRO A 72 -16.17 -1.26 -24.10
C PRO A 72 -16.67 -2.55 -24.76
N GLU A 73 -17.46 -2.42 -25.83
CA GLU A 73 -18.03 -3.57 -26.54
C GLU A 73 -16.94 -4.52 -27.08
N ALA A 74 -15.81 -3.97 -27.48
CA ALA A 74 -14.66 -4.74 -27.94
C ALA A 74 -14.17 -5.74 -26.88
N ALA A 75 -14.27 -5.44 -25.58
CA ALA A 75 -13.86 -6.36 -24.52
C ALA A 75 -14.60 -7.71 -24.60
N PHE A 76 -15.90 -7.68 -24.90
CA PHE A 76 -16.70 -8.91 -25.04
C PHE A 76 -16.39 -9.70 -26.33
N ASN A 77 -15.70 -9.08 -27.29
CA ASN A 77 -15.40 -9.66 -28.59
C ASN A 77 -13.93 -10.09 -28.73
N MET A 78 -13.10 -9.92 -27.71
CA MET A 78 -11.67 -10.30 -27.74
C MET A 78 -11.43 -11.81 -27.72
N GLY A 79 -12.44 -12.61 -27.36
CA GLY A 79 -12.28 -14.06 -27.23
C GLY A 79 -11.45 -14.50 -26.03
N VAL A 80 -11.25 -13.64 -25.05
CA VAL A 80 -10.53 -13.93 -23.80
C VAL A 80 -11.51 -14.17 -22.66
N PRO A 81 -11.12 -14.94 -21.61
CA PRO A 81 -11.95 -15.12 -20.42
C PRO A 81 -12.27 -13.79 -19.72
N ILE A 82 -13.52 -13.65 -19.27
CA ILE A 82 -13.99 -12.48 -18.52
C ILE A 82 -14.58 -12.93 -17.17
N LEU A 83 -14.21 -12.22 -16.09
CA LEU A 83 -14.81 -12.35 -14.77
C LEU A 83 -15.45 -11.02 -14.35
N GLY A 84 -16.77 -10.97 -14.24
CA GLY A 84 -17.51 -9.81 -13.72
C GLY A 84 -17.78 -9.94 -12.22
N ILE A 85 -17.41 -8.93 -11.42
CA ILE A 85 -17.58 -8.90 -9.96
C ILE A 85 -18.57 -7.80 -9.59
N CYS A 86 -19.64 -8.13 -8.90
CA CYS A 86 -20.67 -7.21 -8.39
C CYS A 86 -21.21 -6.31 -9.52
N TYR A 87 -20.84 -5.02 -9.57
CA TYR A 87 -21.21 -4.14 -10.69
C TYR A 87 -20.75 -4.69 -12.05
N GLY A 88 -19.59 -5.33 -12.12
CA GLY A 88 -19.08 -5.99 -13.33
C GLY A 88 -19.98 -7.13 -13.81
N GLN A 89 -20.60 -7.89 -12.90
CA GLN A 89 -21.65 -8.86 -13.28
C GLN A 89 -22.86 -8.13 -13.90
N GLN A 90 -23.31 -7.08 -13.25
CA GLN A 90 -24.49 -6.32 -13.71
C GLN A 90 -24.24 -5.67 -15.08
N VAL A 91 -23.06 -5.10 -15.29
CA VAL A 91 -22.63 -4.57 -16.61
C VAL A 91 -22.65 -5.67 -17.67
N THR A 92 -22.07 -6.82 -17.36
CA THR A 92 -22.02 -7.98 -18.28
C THR A 92 -23.44 -8.41 -18.69
N MET A 93 -24.32 -8.62 -17.72
CA MET A 93 -25.70 -9.04 -17.99
C MET A 93 -26.44 -7.97 -18.78
N HIS A 94 -26.38 -6.71 -18.36
CA HIS A 94 -27.11 -5.62 -19.02
C HIS A 94 -26.68 -5.42 -20.49
N GLN A 95 -25.36 -5.41 -20.77
CA GLN A 95 -24.85 -5.20 -22.13
C GLN A 95 -25.06 -6.39 -23.05
N LEU A 96 -25.17 -7.61 -22.50
CA LEU A 96 -25.42 -8.81 -23.29
C LEU A 96 -26.91 -9.18 -23.41
N GLY A 97 -27.82 -8.28 -23.00
CA GLY A 97 -29.26 -8.43 -23.21
C GLY A 97 -30.02 -9.07 -22.05
N GLY A 98 -29.41 -9.27 -20.91
CA GLY A 98 -30.07 -9.58 -19.65
C GLY A 98 -30.69 -8.34 -18.98
N ARG A 99 -31.25 -8.52 -17.79
CA ARG A 99 -31.94 -7.48 -17.06
C ARG A 99 -31.40 -7.32 -15.64
N VAL A 100 -31.23 -6.07 -15.23
CA VAL A 100 -30.83 -5.68 -13.86
C VAL A 100 -31.93 -4.78 -13.29
N GLU A 101 -32.31 -5.01 -12.05
CA GLU A 101 -33.34 -4.26 -11.37
C GLU A 101 -32.81 -3.67 -10.06
N SER A 102 -33.37 -2.52 -9.68
CA SER A 102 -33.05 -1.89 -8.41
C SER A 102 -33.70 -2.65 -7.26
N GLY A 103 -32.91 -2.99 -6.25
CA GLY A 103 -33.31 -3.87 -5.15
C GLY A 103 -34.11 -3.18 -4.06
N HIS A 104 -35.37 -2.80 -4.30
CA HIS A 104 -36.27 -2.43 -3.23
C HIS A 104 -36.62 -3.65 -2.38
N GLY A 105 -35.90 -3.84 -1.24
CA GLY A 105 -36.09 -4.95 -0.31
C GLY A 105 -35.28 -6.22 -0.60
N THR A 106 -34.43 -6.23 -1.64
CA THR A 106 -33.55 -7.35 -2.01
C THR A 106 -32.05 -6.97 -1.94
N ALA A 107 -31.73 -5.80 -1.42
CA ALA A 107 -30.34 -5.38 -1.22
C ALA A 107 -29.65 -6.30 -0.19
N GLU A 108 -28.41 -6.70 -0.47
CA GLU A 108 -27.57 -7.48 0.43
C GLU A 108 -26.30 -6.72 0.78
N PHE A 109 -26.08 -6.49 2.08
CA PHE A 109 -24.87 -5.89 2.60
C PHE A 109 -24.32 -6.73 3.75
N GLY A 110 -23.06 -7.16 3.62
CA GLY A 110 -22.40 -7.95 4.63
C GLY A 110 -22.29 -9.43 4.30
N ARG A 111 -22.26 -10.25 5.34
CA ARG A 111 -22.10 -11.70 5.23
C ARG A 111 -23.36 -12.37 4.67
N ALA A 112 -23.18 -13.15 3.61
CA ALA A 112 -24.22 -13.98 3.01
C ALA A 112 -23.66 -15.40 2.71
N TYR A 113 -24.55 -16.30 2.31
CA TYR A 113 -24.16 -17.65 1.92
C TYR A 113 -24.68 -17.96 0.52
N VAL A 114 -23.82 -18.52 -0.31
CA VAL A 114 -24.16 -18.96 -1.67
C VAL A 114 -24.30 -20.46 -1.69
N THR A 115 -25.45 -20.93 -2.17
CA THR A 115 -25.76 -22.34 -2.36
C THR A 115 -25.42 -22.76 -3.80
N PRO A 116 -24.71 -23.90 -4.01
CA PRO A 116 -24.35 -24.36 -5.34
C PRO A 116 -25.58 -24.83 -6.15
N LYS A 117 -25.53 -24.59 -7.47
CA LYS A 117 -26.57 -24.98 -8.46
C LYS A 117 -26.05 -25.87 -9.58
N GLY A 118 -24.82 -26.32 -9.51
CA GLY A 118 -24.22 -27.14 -10.56
C GLY A 118 -22.71 -27.22 -10.42
N SER A 119 -22.06 -27.83 -11.40
CA SER A 119 -20.59 -27.91 -11.47
C SER A 119 -20.07 -26.94 -12.53
N LEU A 120 -19.05 -26.17 -12.16
CA LEU A 120 -18.40 -25.20 -13.03
C LEU A 120 -16.91 -25.17 -12.68
N ASN A 121 -16.05 -25.20 -13.69
CA ASN A 121 -14.58 -25.29 -13.49
C ASN A 121 -13.99 -24.17 -12.61
N ILE A 122 -14.50 -22.94 -12.72
CA ILE A 122 -14.05 -21.83 -11.87
C ILE A 122 -14.39 -22.06 -10.38
N LEU A 123 -15.33 -22.97 -10.09
CA LEU A 123 -15.78 -23.30 -8.75
C LEU A 123 -15.18 -24.62 -8.22
N ASP A 124 -14.19 -25.21 -8.91
CA ASP A 124 -13.57 -26.46 -8.50
C ASP A 124 -13.01 -26.35 -7.07
N GLY A 125 -13.52 -27.21 -6.18
CA GLY A 125 -13.16 -27.23 -4.76
C GLY A 125 -13.70 -26.06 -3.93
N TRP A 126 -14.42 -25.12 -4.50
CA TRP A 126 -14.95 -23.95 -3.79
C TRP A 126 -16.12 -24.34 -2.87
N PHE A 127 -17.04 -25.15 -3.33
CA PHE A 127 -18.17 -25.67 -2.56
C PHE A 127 -17.88 -26.99 -1.80
N ALA A 128 -16.65 -27.28 -1.45
CA ALA A 128 -16.27 -28.56 -0.85
C ALA A 128 -16.99 -28.86 0.49
N LYS A 129 -17.45 -27.82 1.19
CA LYS A 129 -18.16 -27.92 2.49
C LYS A 129 -19.67 -27.64 2.39
N GLY A 130 -20.22 -27.50 1.19
CA GLY A 130 -21.61 -27.08 0.95
C GLY A 130 -21.71 -25.59 0.67
N ASP A 131 -22.67 -24.89 1.31
CA ASP A 131 -22.84 -23.44 1.13
C ASP A 131 -21.57 -22.68 1.52
N GLU A 132 -21.18 -21.69 0.70
CA GLU A 132 -19.98 -20.88 0.93
C GLU A 132 -20.33 -19.48 1.44
N GLN A 133 -19.59 -19.04 2.48
CA GLN A 133 -19.67 -17.68 2.99
C GLN A 133 -19.05 -16.71 2.01
N VAL A 134 -19.79 -15.65 1.70
CA VAL A 134 -19.36 -14.55 0.83
C VAL A 134 -19.67 -13.19 1.45
N TRP A 135 -19.08 -12.16 0.91
CA TRP A 135 -19.41 -10.77 1.23
C TRP A 135 -20.21 -10.14 0.10
N MET A 136 -21.44 -9.77 0.39
CA MET A 136 -22.32 -9.04 -0.50
C MET A 136 -22.26 -7.55 -0.21
N SER A 137 -22.33 -6.73 -1.25
CA SER A 137 -22.41 -5.28 -1.14
C SER A 137 -23.11 -4.70 -2.37
N HIS A 138 -24.42 -4.95 -2.49
CA HIS A 138 -25.18 -4.52 -3.66
C HIS A 138 -26.59 -4.05 -3.33
N GLY A 139 -27.03 -2.99 -4.02
CA GLY A 139 -28.41 -2.53 -4.03
C GLY A 139 -29.20 -3.05 -5.23
N ASP A 140 -28.54 -3.14 -6.39
CA ASP A 140 -29.12 -3.69 -7.62
C ASP A 140 -28.74 -5.17 -7.74
N HIS A 141 -29.58 -5.94 -8.45
CA HIS A 141 -29.34 -7.36 -8.72
C HIS A 141 -29.78 -7.73 -10.13
N VAL A 142 -29.20 -8.80 -10.67
CA VAL A 142 -29.64 -9.39 -11.92
C VAL A 142 -31.00 -10.03 -11.72
N SER A 143 -32.02 -9.63 -12.52
CA SER A 143 -33.37 -10.20 -12.51
C SER A 143 -33.61 -11.16 -13.66
N GLU A 144 -32.83 -11.06 -14.76
CA GLU A 144 -32.86 -11.95 -15.90
C GLU A 144 -31.44 -12.09 -16.47
N ILE A 145 -30.97 -13.33 -16.64
CA ILE A 145 -29.64 -13.59 -17.22
C ILE A 145 -29.64 -13.41 -18.74
N ALA A 146 -28.50 -12.97 -19.28
CA ALA A 146 -28.31 -12.86 -20.71
C ALA A 146 -28.31 -14.24 -21.41
N SER A 147 -28.65 -14.26 -22.67
CA SER A 147 -28.64 -15.49 -23.48
C SER A 147 -27.25 -16.15 -23.47
N GLY A 148 -27.22 -17.45 -23.28
CA GLY A 148 -26.00 -18.27 -23.19
C GLY A 148 -25.48 -18.42 -21.74
N PHE A 149 -25.94 -17.64 -20.78
CA PHE A 149 -25.58 -17.81 -19.39
C PHE A 149 -26.44 -18.88 -18.70
N GLU A 150 -25.82 -19.58 -17.75
CA GLU A 150 -26.47 -20.52 -16.84
C GLU A 150 -26.15 -20.14 -15.39
N VAL A 151 -26.97 -20.62 -14.43
CA VAL A 151 -26.85 -20.32 -13.00
C VAL A 151 -26.11 -21.44 -12.29
N TYR A 152 -25.05 -21.08 -11.56
CA TYR A 152 -24.21 -22.01 -10.81
C TYR A 152 -24.19 -21.78 -9.29
N GLY A 153 -24.73 -20.65 -8.83
CA GLY A 153 -24.88 -20.34 -7.40
C GLY A 153 -25.99 -19.34 -7.13
N THR A 154 -26.65 -19.49 -6.00
CA THR A 154 -27.78 -18.63 -5.57
C THR A 154 -27.60 -18.21 -4.12
N SER A 155 -28.04 -16.99 -3.76
CA SER A 155 -28.30 -16.57 -2.38
C SER A 155 -29.79 -16.20 -2.21
N PRO A 156 -30.27 -16.01 -0.98
CA PRO A 156 -31.69 -15.68 -0.75
C PRO A 156 -32.21 -14.47 -1.52
N ASN A 157 -31.38 -13.43 -1.71
CA ASN A 157 -31.75 -12.18 -2.39
C ASN A 157 -31.03 -11.98 -3.73
N ALA A 158 -30.08 -12.86 -4.09
CA ALA A 158 -29.42 -12.86 -5.39
C ALA A 158 -29.58 -14.24 -6.07
N PRO A 159 -30.71 -14.47 -6.78
CA PRO A 159 -30.97 -15.75 -7.44
C PRO A 159 -29.92 -16.11 -8.52
N TYR A 160 -29.17 -15.13 -8.96
CA TYR A 160 -28.09 -15.23 -9.96
C TYR A 160 -26.73 -14.86 -9.36
N ALA A 161 -26.45 -15.34 -8.13
CA ALA A 161 -25.23 -15.00 -7.39
C ALA A 161 -23.95 -15.43 -8.13
N ILE A 162 -24.01 -16.57 -8.86
CA ILE A 162 -22.95 -17.03 -9.75
C ILE A 162 -23.58 -17.46 -11.07
N THR A 163 -23.08 -16.88 -12.16
CA THR A 163 -23.53 -17.20 -13.52
C THR A 163 -22.33 -17.34 -14.45
N ALA A 164 -22.47 -18.14 -15.49
CA ALA A 164 -21.43 -18.29 -16.50
C ALA A 164 -22.01 -18.62 -17.88
N ASP A 165 -21.33 -18.13 -18.91
CA ASP A 165 -21.40 -18.65 -20.27
C ASP A 165 -20.09 -19.38 -20.58
N THR A 166 -20.12 -20.69 -20.48
CA THR A 166 -18.94 -21.54 -20.66
C THR A 166 -18.45 -21.59 -22.11
N SER A 167 -19.31 -21.26 -23.06
CA SER A 167 -18.94 -21.23 -24.47
C SER A 167 -18.04 -20.05 -24.82
N ARG A 168 -18.20 -18.93 -24.11
CA ARG A 168 -17.38 -17.71 -24.26
C ARG A 168 -16.33 -17.56 -23.16
N ASN A 169 -16.30 -18.44 -22.14
CA ASN A 169 -15.52 -18.31 -20.92
C ASN A 169 -15.83 -17.02 -20.16
N PHE A 170 -17.11 -16.64 -20.07
CA PHE A 170 -17.57 -15.50 -19.30
C PHE A 170 -18.16 -15.98 -17.98
N PHE A 171 -17.61 -15.46 -16.89
CA PHE A 171 -17.99 -15.77 -15.50
C PHE A 171 -18.44 -14.49 -14.82
N ALA A 172 -19.43 -14.59 -13.94
CA ALA A 172 -19.90 -13.42 -13.22
C ALA A 172 -20.42 -13.79 -11.84
N VAL A 173 -20.01 -13.00 -10.84
CA VAL A 173 -20.38 -13.18 -9.41
C VAL A 173 -20.93 -11.88 -8.83
N GLN A 174 -21.98 -11.97 -8.02
CA GLN A 174 -22.58 -10.80 -7.39
C GLN A 174 -21.81 -10.35 -6.13
N PHE A 175 -21.12 -11.26 -5.47
CA PHE A 175 -20.34 -11.01 -4.27
C PHE A 175 -18.90 -10.56 -4.58
N HIS A 176 -18.18 -10.20 -3.54
CA HIS A 176 -16.79 -9.75 -3.60
C HIS A 176 -15.82 -10.86 -3.17
N PRO A 177 -15.20 -11.60 -4.10
CA PRO A 177 -14.23 -12.65 -3.77
C PRO A 177 -12.89 -12.11 -3.28
N GLU A 178 -12.58 -10.84 -3.55
CA GLU A 178 -11.31 -10.19 -3.20
C GLU A 178 -11.18 -9.84 -1.72
N VAL A 179 -12.30 -9.70 -1.00
CA VAL A 179 -12.27 -9.24 0.39
C VAL A 179 -12.07 -10.37 1.38
N HIS A 180 -11.50 -10.06 2.54
CA HIS A 180 -11.23 -11.03 3.61
C HIS A 180 -12.48 -11.79 4.11
N HIS A 181 -13.63 -11.14 4.05
CA HIS A 181 -14.90 -11.72 4.50
C HIS A 181 -15.50 -12.78 3.56
N THR A 182 -14.86 -13.01 2.39
CA THR A 182 -15.08 -14.17 1.51
C THR A 182 -13.90 -15.13 1.68
N PRO A 183 -13.94 -16.05 2.68
CA PRO A 183 -12.75 -16.80 3.11
C PRO A 183 -12.11 -17.64 2.01
N ASN A 184 -12.92 -18.20 1.10
CA ASN A 184 -12.46 -19.03 -0.02
C ASN A 184 -12.35 -18.25 -1.33
N GLY A 185 -12.39 -16.91 -1.31
CA GLY A 185 -12.33 -16.08 -2.52
C GLY A 185 -11.06 -16.29 -3.36
N ALA A 186 -9.92 -16.53 -2.71
CA ALA A 186 -8.66 -16.84 -3.39
C ALA A 186 -8.79 -18.06 -4.34
N ARG A 187 -9.54 -19.09 -3.95
CA ARG A 187 -9.75 -20.29 -4.77
C ARG A 187 -10.44 -20.00 -6.10
N LEU A 188 -11.36 -19.04 -6.12
CA LEU A 188 -12.02 -18.61 -7.35
C LEU A 188 -11.03 -17.94 -8.32
N TYR A 189 -10.14 -17.09 -7.80
CA TYR A 189 -9.07 -16.49 -8.60
C TYR A 189 -8.08 -17.54 -9.10
N GLU A 190 -7.62 -18.48 -8.27
CA GLU A 190 -6.74 -19.59 -8.69
C GLU A 190 -7.34 -20.35 -9.89
N ASN A 191 -8.62 -20.71 -9.79
CA ASN A 191 -9.31 -21.43 -10.85
C ASN A 191 -9.48 -20.58 -12.11
N PHE A 192 -9.82 -19.28 -11.96
CA PHE A 192 -9.93 -18.36 -13.12
C PHE A 192 -8.60 -18.20 -13.84
N ILE A 193 -7.49 -18.03 -13.11
CA ILE A 193 -6.14 -17.90 -13.68
C ILE A 193 -5.74 -19.19 -14.40
N LYS A 194 -6.01 -20.35 -13.79
CA LYS A 194 -5.75 -21.66 -14.40
C LYS A 194 -6.55 -21.85 -15.71
N LEU A 195 -7.85 -21.51 -15.71
CA LEU A 195 -8.70 -21.57 -16.90
C LEU A 195 -8.24 -20.62 -17.99
N SER A 196 -7.73 -19.46 -17.62
CA SER A 196 -7.20 -18.47 -18.55
C SER A 196 -5.79 -18.81 -19.06
N GLY A 197 -5.17 -19.88 -18.55
CA GLY A 197 -3.89 -20.41 -19.03
C GLY A 197 -2.69 -19.54 -18.70
N PHE A 198 -2.72 -18.77 -17.61
CA PHE A 198 -1.57 -18.00 -17.14
C PHE A 198 -0.45 -18.93 -16.66
N SER A 199 0.80 -18.53 -16.94
CA SER A 199 2.01 -19.29 -16.58
C SER A 199 2.50 -19.03 -15.16
N GLY A 200 2.05 -17.92 -14.51
CA GLY A 200 2.55 -17.51 -13.20
C GLY A 200 3.98 -16.97 -13.28
N ASP A 201 4.29 -16.23 -14.32
CA ASP A 201 5.63 -15.72 -14.65
C ASP A 201 5.99 -14.40 -13.97
N TRP A 202 5.04 -13.77 -13.28
CA TRP A 202 5.28 -12.57 -12.51
C TRP A 202 5.94 -12.91 -11.16
N THR A 203 7.25 -13.03 -11.15
CA THR A 203 8.05 -13.30 -9.95
C THR A 203 9.03 -12.16 -9.69
N MET A 204 9.41 -11.93 -8.44
CA MET A 204 10.34 -10.84 -8.12
C MET A 204 11.74 -11.07 -8.68
N GLY A 205 12.17 -12.31 -8.87
CA GLY A 205 13.42 -12.62 -9.58
C GLY A 205 13.38 -12.20 -11.05
N ALA A 206 12.31 -12.54 -11.77
CA ALA A 206 12.12 -12.11 -13.17
C ALA A 206 11.99 -10.58 -13.26
N TYR A 207 11.22 -9.97 -12.34
CA TYR A 207 11.09 -8.52 -12.27
C TYR A 207 12.43 -7.81 -12.06
N ARG A 208 13.28 -8.30 -11.14
CA ARG A 208 14.62 -7.76 -10.89
C ARG A 208 15.45 -7.68 -12.17
N GLU A 209 15.54 -8.78 -12.93
CA GLU A 209 16.30 -8.84 -14.17
C GLU A 209 15.79 -7.83 -15.22
N GLN A 210 14.49 -7.74 -15.39
CA GLN A 210 13.85 -6.81 -16.32
C GLN A 210 14.04 -5.35 -15.89
N ALA A 211 13.83 -5.04 -14.61
CA ALA A 211 14.01 -3.70 -14.07
C ALA A 211 15.46 -3.22 -14.22
N ILE A 212 16.44 -4.10 -13.96
CA ILE A 212 17.86 -3.79 -14.18
C ILE A 212 18.13 -3.46 -15.65
N ALA A 213 17.60 -4.23 -16.59
CA ALA A 213 17.78 -3.96 -18.01
C ALA A 213 17.12 -2.63 -18.42
N ALA A 214 15.91 -2.36 -17.97
CA ALA A 214 15.18 -1.12 -18.24
C ALA A 214 15.88 0.11 -17.65
N ILE A 215 16.39 0.02 -16.42
CA ILE A 215 17.16 1.12 -15.79
C ILE A 215 18.42 1.42 -16.60
N ARG A 216 19.17 0.40 -17.03
CA ARG A 216 20.38 0.57 -17.84
C ARG A 216 20.08 1.26 -19.18
N GLU A 217 19.01 0.86 -19.84
CA GLU A 217 18.57 1.47 -21.10
C GLU A 217 18.14 2.92 -20.89
N GLN A 218 17.34 3.19 -19.86
CA GLN A 218 16.82 4.52 -19.57
C GLN A 218 17.91 5.51 -19.17
N VAL A 219 18.85 5.10 -18.34
CA VAL A 219 19.89 5.95 -17.74
C VAL A 219 21.08 6.12 -18.68
N GLY A 220 21.47 5.08 -19.42
CA GLY A 220 22.65 5.10 -20.28
C GLY A 220 23.93 5.42 -19.51
N ASP A 221 24.66 6.46 -19.95
CA ASP A 221 25.90 6.93 -19.33
C ASP A 221 25.71 8.06 -18.29
N LYS A 222 24.46 8.39 -17.97
CA LYS A 222 24.11 9.51 -17.10
C LYS A 222 24.14 9.14 -15.63
N ARG A 223 24.07 10.14 -14.75
CA ARG A 223 24.03 9.96 -13.31
C ARG A 223 22.61 10.07 -12.77
N VAL A 224 22.35 9.28 -11.72
CA VAL A 224 21.08 9.23 -10.98
C VAL A 224 21.33 9.70 -9.56
N ILE A 225 20.43 10.55 -9.05
CA ILE A 225 20.39 10.95 -7.64
C ILE A 225 19.22 10.23 -6.97
N CYS A 226 19.42 9.72 -5.78
CA CYS A 226 18.37 9.07 -4.98
C CYS A 226 18.28 9.73 -3.60
N GLY A 227 17.09 10.20 -3.22
CA GLY A 227 16.80 10.56 -1.83
C GLY A 227 16.55 9.30 -1.01
N LEU A 228 17.50 8.97 -0.13
CA LEU A 228 17.41 7.81 0.74
C LEU A 228 16.78 8.21 2.07
N SER A 229 15.55 7.76 2.35
CA SER A 229 14.85 8.07 3.60
C SER A 229 15.07 7.04 4.71
N GLY A 230 15.76 5.92 4.43
CA GLY A 230 15.83 4.77 5.34
C GLY A 230 14.57 3.90 5.38
N GLY A 231 13.51 4.30 4.69
CA GLY A 231 12.30 3.49 4.50
C GLY A 231 12.52 2.36 3.49
N VAL A 232 11.67 1.33 3.55
CA VAL A 232 11.79 0.13 2.69
C VAL A 232 11.82 0.48 1.22
N ASP A 233 10.94 1.37 0.75
CA ASP A 233 10.77 1.66 -0.68
C ASP A 233 11.99 2.36 -1.26
N SER A 234 12.47 3.43 -0.60
CA SER A 234 13.69 4.12 -1.03
C SER A 234 14.92 3.21 -0.97
N SER A 235 14.97 2.31 0.00
CA SER A 235 16.06 1.35 0.17
C SER A 235 16.08 0.32 -0.96
N VAL A 236 14.95 -0.26 -1.29
CA VAL A 236 14.83 -1.24 -2.38
C VAL A 236 15.10 -0.58 -3.74
N ALA A 237 14.56 0.62 -3.97
CA ALA A 237 14.83 1.38 -5.19
C ALA A 237 16.33 1.69 -5.35
N ALA A 238 16.98 2.16 -4.28
CA ALA A 238 18.41 2.47 -4.31
C ALA A 238 19.28 1.23 -4.59
N VAL A 239 19.02 0.09 -3.93
CA VAL A 239 19.77 -1.16 -4.16
C VAL A 239 19.57 -1.68 -5.59
N LEU A 240 18.33 -1.67 -6.08
CA LEU A 240 18.01 -2.12 -7.45
C LEU A 240 18.70 -1.25 -8.51
N ILE A 241 18.68 0.08 -8.34
CA ILE A 241 19.35 1.02 -9.24
C ILE A 241 20.86 0.85 -9.15
N HIS A 242 21.42 0.71 -7.94
CA HIS A 242 22.86 0.47 -7.76
C HIS A 242 23.31 -0.83 -8.43
N GLU A 243 22.53 -1.88 -8.35
CA GLU A 243 22.83 -3.14 -9.06
C GLU A 243 22.80 -2.96 -10.59
N ALA A 244 21.92 -2.08 -11.08
CA ALA A 244 21.83 -1.78 -12.51
C ALA A 244 23.01 -0.94 -13.03
N ILE A 245 23.37 0.15 -12.33
CA ILE A 245 24.27 1.20 -12.86
C ILE A 245 25.48 1.53 -11.97
N GLY A 246 25.63 0.85 -10.82
CA GLY A 246 26.79 1.01 -9.93
C GLY A 246 27.04 2.47 -9.51
N ASP A 247 28.25 2.94 -9.74
CA ASP A 247 28.75 4.27 -9.31
C ASP A 247 28.08 5.45 -10.01
N GLN A 248 27.21 5.24 -10.99
CA GLN A 248 26.41 6.30 -11.58
C GLN A 248 25.29 6.76 -10.63
N LEU A 249 24.93 5.94 -9.60
CA LEU A 249 24.01 6.31 -8.55
C LEU A 249 24.72 7.03 -7.41
N THR A 250 24.19 8.19 -7.00
CA THR A 250 24.57 8.86 -5.75
C THR A 250 23.34 9.01 -4.87
N CYS A 251 23.40 8.46 -3.67
CA CYS A 251 22.33 8.58 -2.67
C CYS A 251 22.59 9.78 -1.75
N VAL A 252 21.54 10.51 -1.40
CA VAL A 252 21.56 11.59 -0.41
C VAL A 252 20.66 11.19 0.74
N PHE A 253 21.25 10.98 1.92
CA PHE A 253 20.54 10.69 3.16
C PHE A 253 20.57 11.94 4.04
N VAL A 254 19.39 12.48 4.37
CA VAL A 254 19.26 13.67 5.20
C VAL A 254 18.93 13.26 6.63
N ASP A 255 19.87 13.49 7.55
CA ASP A 255 19.61 13.39 8.98
C ASP A 255 19.08 14.74 9.49
N HIS A 256 17.78 14.80 9.67
CA HIS A 256 17.03 15.97 10.11
C HIS A 256 16.85 16.02 11.63
N GLY A 257 17.51 15.15 12.40
CA GLY A 257 17.41 15.12 13.85
C GLY A 257 16.08 14.62 14.42
N LEU A 258 15.18 14.06 13.57
CA LEU A 258 13.87 13.53 13.97
C LEU A 258 13.78 12.01 13.76
N LEU A 259 14.92 11.36 13.56
CA LEU A 259 15.05 9.92 13.39
C LEU A 259 14.98 9.18 14.73
N ARG A 260 14.70 7.89 14.70
CA ARG A 260 14.79 6.99 15.84
C ARG A 260 16.23 6.85 16.33
N LYS A 261 16.39 6.31 17.52
CA LYS A 261 17.72 6.05 18.11
C LYS A 261 18.53 5.10 17.24
N GLY A 262 19.72 5.54 16.80
CA GLY A 262 20.66 4.76 16.00
C GLY A 262 20.29 4.58 14.52
N GLU A 263 19.16 5.14 14.07
CA GLU A 263 18.66 4.91 12.71
C GLU A 263 19.59 5.52 11.65
N ALA A 264 20.17 6.69 11.90
CA ALA A 264 21.10 7.32 10.97
C ALA A 264 22.35 6.46 10.75
N GLU A 265 22.96 5.98 11.83
CA GLU A 265 24.13 5.09 11.78
C GLU A 265 23.82 3.77 11.07
N GLU A 266 22.65 3.18 11.34
CA GLU A 266 22.22 1.95 10.68
C GLU A 266 22.07 2.13 9.16
N VAL A 267 21.46 3.25 8.72
CA VAL A 267 21.31 3.55 7.28
C VAL A 267 22.67 3.78 6.63
N VAL A 268 23.52 4.60 7.23
CA VAL A 268 24.85 4.90 6.68
C VAL A 268 25.69 3.63 6.58
N THR A 269 25.74 2.82 7.63
CA THR A 269 26.49 1.55 7.63
C THR A 269 25.94 0.60 6.58
N MET A 270 24.63 0.47 6.46
CA MET A 270 24.02 -0.41 5.47
C MET A 270 24.42 -0.04 4.05
N PHE A 271 24.20 1.19 3.66
CA PHE A 271 24.32 1.58 2.25
C PHE A 271 25.76 1.95 1.85
N ARG A 272 26.51 2.59 2.73
CA ARG A 272 27.91 2.95 2.45
C ARG A 272 28.83 1.76 2.62
N ASP A 273 28.77 1.07 3.76
CA ASP A 273 29.77 0.08 4.14
C ASP A 273 29.43 -1.31 3.60
N ASN A 274 28.15 -1.74 3.63
CA ASN A 274 27.76 -3.08 3.18
C ASN A 274 27.46 -3.14 1.67
N TYR A 275 26.79 -2.11 1.10
CA TYR A 275 26.49 -2.08 -0.34
C TYR A 275 27.50 -1.27 -1.15
N ASN A 276 28.47 -0.61 -0.51
CA ASN A 276 29.49 0.23 -1.18
C ASN A 276 28.88 1.29 -2.12
N MET A 277 27.76 1.90 -1.70
CA MET A 277 27.11 2.94 -2.48
C MET A 277 27.74 4.31 -2.22
N ALA A 278 27.79 5.14 -3.25
CA ALA A 278 28.09 6.56 -3.09
C ALA A 278 26.98 7.23 -2.28
N LEU A 279 27.24 7.51 -0.98
CA LEU A 279 26.28 8.07 -0.05
C LEU A 279 26.76 9.39 0.54
N ILE A 280 26.01 10.46 0.30
CA ILE A 280 26.15 11.75 0.98
C ILE A 280 25.27 11.69 2.23
N HIS A 281 25.89 11.73 3.41
CA HIS A 281 25.19 11.89 4.69
C HIS A 281 25.14 13.38 5.00
N ALA A 282 23.98 13.99 4.80
CA ALA A 282 23.71 15.39 5.10
C ALA A 282 23.20 15.48 6.57
N ASP A 283 24.09 15.81 7.49
CA ASP A 283 23.73 16.09 8.89
C ASP A 283 23.23 17.54 9.01
N GLU A 284 21.93 17.69 8.98
CA GLU A 284 21.23 18.99 9.03
C GLU A 284 20.32 19.11 10.27
N GLN A 285 20.63 18.35 11.34
CA GLN A 285 19.83 18.32 12.58
C GLN A 285 19.64 19.72 13.18
N GLU A 286 20.70 20.56 13.20
CA GLU A 286 20.64 21.93 13.71
C GLU A 286 19.67 22.80 12.91
N LEU A 287 19.71 22.70 11.59
CA LEU A 287 18.84 23.46 10.70
C LEU A 287 17.36 23.10 10.96
N PHE A 288 17.02 21.81 10.97
CA PHE A 288 15.64 21.39 11.16
C PHE A 288 15.11 21.76 12.55
N LEU A 289 15.90 21.52 13.59
CA LEU A 289 15.46 21.79 14.96
C LEU A 289 15.32 23.28 15.23
N SER A 290 16.17 24.14 14.67
CA SER A 290 16.04 25.60 14.81
C SER A 290 14.81 26.16 14.09
N GLU A 291 14.49 25.64 12.89
CA GLU A 291 13.32 26.06 12.12
C GLU A 291 11.99 25.55 12.75
N LEU A 292 12.03 24.48 13.54
CA LEU A 292 10.89 23.92 14.25
C LEU A 292 10.68 24.52 15.65
N GLU A 293 11.60 25.36 16.13
CA GLU A 293 11.50 25.98 17.45
C GLU A 293 10.20 26.79 17.60
N GLY A 294 9.48 26.57 18.69
CA GLY A 294 8.21 27.25 18.99
C GLY A 294 7.01 26.76 18.16
N MET A 295 7.18 25.83 17.21
CA MET A 295 6.07 25.30 16.42
C MET A 295 5.32 24.21 17.19
N SER A 296 3.99 24.37 17.29
CA SER A 296 3.11 23.40 17.95
C SER A 296 2.02 22.84 17.03
N ASP A 297 1.74 23.52 15.90
CA ASP A 297 0.72 23.08 14.94
C ASP A 297 1.26 21.95 14.05
N PRO A 298 0.57 20.78 13.99
CA PRO A 298 1.04 19.61 13.26
C PRO A 298 1.25 19.84 11.76
N GLU A 299 0.35 20.59 11.14
CA GLU A 299 0.42 20.84 9.70
C GLU A 299 1.58 21.78 9.34
N THR A 300 1.83 22.78 10.19
CA THR A 300 2.96 23.68 10.05
C THR A 300 4.29 22.94 10.21
N LYS A 301 4.40 22.04 11.20
CA LYS A 301 5.57 21.16 11.36
C LYS A 301 5.82 20.35 10.08
N ARG A 302 4.79 19.66 9.57
CA ARG A 302 4.90 18.82 8.37
C ARG A 302 5.36 19.62 7.15
N LYS A 303 4.78 20.79 6.91
CA LYS A 303 5.16 21.68 5.79
C LYS A 303 6.58 22.19 5.91
N THR A 304 7.00 22.59 7.12
CA THR A 304 8.36 23.06 7.37
C THR A 304 9.38 21.95 7.13
N ILE A 305 9.16 20.75 7.69
CA ILE A 305 10.04 19.60 7.49
C ILE A 305 10.13 19.24 6.01
N GLY A 306 8.99 19.18 5.32
CA GLY A 306 8.96 18.88 3.88
C GLY A 306 9.72 19.89 3.05
N ARG A 307 9.53 21.19 3.30
CA ARG A 307 10.27 22.27 2.60
C ARG A 307 11.78 22.14 2.83
N LEU A 308 12.20 22.03 4.08
CA LEU A 308 13.61 21.91 4.43
C LEU A 308 14.27 20.68 3.81
N PHE A 309 13.56 19.55 3.81
CA PHE A 309 14.06 18.33 3.16
C PHE A 309 14.32 18.54 1.67
N ILE A 310 13.40 19.21 0.98
CA ILE A 310 13.55 19.57 -0.43
C ILE A 310 14.74 20.50 -0.64
N ASP A 311 14.88 21.56 0.18
CA ASP A 311 15.94 22.54 0.06
C ASP A 311 17.32 21.91 0.28
N VAL A 312 17.47 21.07 1.31
CA VAL A 312 18.71 20.33 1.60
C VAL A 312 19.05 19.34 0.48
N PHE A 313 18.04 18.56 0.04
CA PHE A 313 18.23 17.61 -1.05
C PHE A 313 18.68 18.31 -2.32
N GLN A 314 18.02 19.42 -2.70
CA GLN A 314 18.36 20.20 -3.89
C GLN A 314 19.77 20.78 -3.83
N LYS A 315 20.21 21.27 -2.65
CA LYS A 315 21.56 21.76 -2.44
C LYS A 315 22.60 20.69 -2.79
N HIS A 316 22.48 19.50 -2.19
CA HIS A 316 23.42 18.40 -2.46
C HIS A 316 23.29 17.82 -3.86
N ALA A 317 22.10 17.79 -4.43
CA ALA A 317 21.87 17.32 -5.78
C ALA A 317 22.52 18.23 -6.84
N ASN A 318 22.51 19.55 -6.63
CA ASN A 318 23.17 20.50 -7.53
C ASN A 318 24.70 20.36 -7.55
N ASP A 319 25.30 19.82 -6.49
CA ASP A 319 26.74 19.58 -6.38
C ASP A 319 27.18 18.29 -7.12
N ILE A 320 26.22 17.47 -7.59
CA ILE A 320 26.51 16.23 -8.32
C ILE A 320 26.55 16.51 -9.81
N GLU A 321 27.77 16.66 -10.35
CA GLU A 321 27.98 16.95 -11.76
C GLU A 321 27.45 15.81 -12.66
N GLY A 322 26.71 16.18 -13.72
CA GLY A 322 26.16 15.23 -14.69
C GLY A 322 24.94 14.45 -14.26
N ALA A 323 24.28 14.85 -13.18
CA ALA A 323 23.01 14.26 -12.79
C ALA A 323 21.88 14.70 -13.72
N GLU A 324 21.21 13.75 -14.37
CA GLU A 324 20.05 13.98 -15.23
C GLU A 324 18.78 13.30 -14.72
N PHE A 325 18.92 12.38 -13.77
CA PHE A 325 17.81 11.58 -13.27
C PHE A 325 17.66 11.66 -11.74
N LEU A 326 16.40 11.61 -11.29
CA LEU A 326 15.99 11.47 -9.90
C LEU A 326 15.29 10.12 -9.70
N ALA A 327 15.81 9.30 -8.79
CA ALA A 327 15.19 8.06 -8.39
C ALA A 327 14.08 8.29 -7.38
N GLN A 328 12.92 7.68 -7.60
CA GLN A 328 11.78 7.69 -6.68
C GLN A 328 11.27 6.29 -6.40
N GLY A 329 10.91 6.03 -5.15
CA GLY A 329 10.28 4.79 -4.70
C GLY A 329 8.75 4.82 -4.81
N THR A 330 8.20 5.37 -5.89
CA THR A 330 6.76 5.38 -6.19
C THR A 330 6.27 3.96 -6.33
N LEU A 331 5.15 3.63 -5.67
CA LEU A 331 4.51 2.32 -5.73
C LEU A 331 3.26 2.32 -6.60
N TYR A 332 2.81 1.13 -7.00
CA TYR A 332 1.61 0.98 -7.83
C TYR A 332 0.34 1.60 -7.20
N PRO A 333 0.06 1.46 -5.89
CA PRO A 333 -1.05 2.18 -5.25
C PRO A 333 -0.97 3.70 -5.39
N ASP A 334 0.23 4.29 -5.32
CA ASP A 334 0.41 5.74 -5.49
C ASP A 334 0.05 6.19 -6.92
N VAL A 335 0.38 5.36 -7.92
CA VAL A 335 0.02 5.60 -9.32
C VAL A 335 -1.50 5.57 -9.52
N ILE A 336 -2.18 4.56 -8.98
CA ILE A 336 -3.64 4.40 -9.11
C ILE A 336 -4.36 5.57 -8.43
N GLU A 337 -3.94 5.95 -7.23
CA GLU A 337 -4.54 7.06 -6.48
C GLU A 337 -4.32 8.43 -7.15
N SER A 338 -3.26 8.59 -7.93
CA SER A 338 -2.98 9.82 -8.69
C SER A 338 -3.90 10.00 -9.90
N VAL A 339 -4.48 8.92 -10.42
CA VAL A 339 -5.45 8.93 -11.52
C VAL A 339 -6.83 8.98 -10.89
N SER A 340 -7.44 10.18 -10.82
CA SER A 340 -8.79 10.29 -10.26
C SER A 340 -9.81 9.54 -11.11
N PHE A 341 -10.76 8.89 -10.45
CA PHE A 341 -11.89 8.19 -11.07
C PHE A 341 -12.72 9.09 -12.02
N SER A 342 -12.72 10.40 -11.80
CA SER A 342 -13.40 11.41 -12.63
C SER A 342 -12.64 11.84 -13.88
N GLY A 343 -11.46 11.25 -14.15
CA GLY A 343 -10.66 11.57 -15.35
C GLY A 343 -9.99 12.95 -15.36
N GLY A 344 -10.07 13.69 -14.25
CA GLY A 344 -9.33 14.93 -14.03
C GLY A 344 -8.06 14.70 -13.21
N PRO A 345 -7.08 15.62 -13.25
CA PRO A 345 -5.96 15.55 -12.34
C PRO A 345 -6.49 15.62 -10.91
N SER A 346 -6.22 14.58 -10.12
CA SER A 346 -6.62 14.56 -8.71
C SER A 346 -5.94 15.72 -8.00
N VAL A 347 -6.74 16.66 -7.50
CA VAL A 347 -6.26 17.78 -6.67
C VAL A 347 -5.81 17.30 -5.29
N THR A 348 -6.04 16.04 -4.97
CA THR A 348 -5.58 15.42 -3.75
C THR A 348 -4.26 14.69 -4.00
N ILE A 349 -3.24 15.44 -4.34
CA ILE A 349 -1.86 14.99 -4.13
C ILE A 349 -1.76 14.77 -2.63
N LYS A 350 -1.64 13.51 -2.19
CA LYS A 350 -1.23 13.24 -0.83
C LYS A 350 0.06 14.03 -0.61
N SER A 351 0.02 15.02 0.25
CA SER A 351 1.16 15.85 0.67
C SER A 351 2.28 15.04 1.35
N HIS A 352 2.16 13.71 1.34
CA HIS A 352 3.05 12.78 2.02
C HIS A 352 4.24 12.30 1.17
N HIS A 353 4.16 12.40 -0.16
CA HIS A 353 5.30 12.21 -1.03
C HIS A 353 5.91 13.58 -1.37
N ASN A 354 6.73 14.08 -0.48
CA ASN A 354 7.38 15.40 -0.51
C ASN A 354 8.20 15.73 -1.77
N VAL A 355 8.16 14.89 -2.80
CA VAL A 355 9.03 15.00 -3.97
C VAL A 355 8.28 15.41 -5.25
N GLY A 356 6.95 15.55 -5.20
CA GLY A 356 6.12 15.81 -6.39
C GLY A 356 6.42 17.08 -7.19
N GLY A 357 7.17 18.04 -6.63
CA GLY A 357 7.59 19.25 -7.35
C GLY A 357 9.10 19.36 -7.61
N LEU A 358 9.90 18.41 -7.11
CA LEU A 358 11.36 18.44 -7.27
C LEU A 358 11.83 18.22 -8.72
N PRO A 359 11.30 17.22 -9.48
CA PRO A 359 11.77 16.96 -10.83
C PRO A 359 11.62 18.17 -11.74
N GLU A 360 10.46 18.84 -11.67
CA GLU A 360 10.17 20.03 -12.49
C GLU A 360 11.08 21.21 -12.15
N LYS A 361 11.34 21.45 -10.86
CA LYS A 361 12.24 22.53 -10.42
C LYS A 361 13.70 22.28 -10.77
N MET A 362 14.13 21.02 -10.79
CA MET A 362 15.53 20.63 -11.02
C MET A 362 15.79 20.24 -12.48
N GLY A 363 14.77 20.11 -13.33
CA GLY A 363 14.92 19.65 -14.70
C GLY A 363 15.38 18.20 -14.83
N LEU A 364 15.19 17.37 -13.78
CA LEU A 364 15.56 15.96 -13.74
C LEU A 364 14.44 15.07 -14.28
N LYS A 365 14.82 14.00 -14.97
CA LYS A 365 13.91 12.93 -15.38
C LYS A 365 13.74 11.93 -14.24
N LEU A 366 12.59 11.28 -14.16
CA LEU A 366 12.32 10.28 -13.12
C LEU A 366 12.81 8.89 -13.51
N VAL A 367 13.36 8.17 -12.52
CA VAL A 367 13.57 6.72 -12.55
C VAL A 367 12.73 6.12 -11.41
N GLU A 368 11.66 5.40 -11.74
CA GLU A 368 10.68 4.87 -10.80
C GLU A 368 10.61 3.34 -10.88
N PRO A 369 11.60 2.63 -10.38
CA PRO A 369 11.72 1.20 -10.63
C PRO A 369 10.72 0.34 -9.83
N LEU A 370 9.93 0.92 -8.94
CA LEU A 370 8.94 0.20 -8.12
C LEU A 370 7.50 0.54 -8.51
N ARG A 371 7.31 1.32 -9.58
CA ARG A 371 6.02 1.89 -9.98
C ARG A 371 4.92 0.85 -10.27
N GLU A 372 5.30 -0.36 -10.61
CA GLU A 372 4.39 -1.47 -10.91
C GLU A 372 4.15 -2.40 -9.72
N LEU A 373 4.81 -2.16 -8.58
CA LEU A 373 4.82 -3.08 -7.43
C LEU A 373 3.91 -2.61 -6.30
N PHE A 374 3.24 -3.58 -5.67
CA PHE A 374 2.63 -3.40 -4.36
C PHE A 374 3.69 -3.49 -3.25
N LYS A 375 3.34 -3.03 -2.05
CA LYS A 375 4.26 -2.96 -0.90
C LYS A 375 4.85 -4.32 -0.49
N ASP A 376 4.06 -5.37 -0.58
CA ASP A 376 4.48 -6.75 -0.29
C ASP A 376 5.44 -7.28 -1.36
N GLU A 377 5.22 -6.96 -2.65
CA GLU A 377 6.13 -7.26 -3.74
C GLU A 377 7.46 -6.52 -3.59
N VAL A 378 7.43 -5.23 -3.17
CA VAL A 378 8.66 -4.47 -2.86
C VAL A 378 9.48 -5.14 -1.76
N ARG A 379 8.82 -5.64 -0.70
CA ARG A 379 9.50 -6.39 0.36
C ARG A 379 10.09 -7.71 -0.16
N ALA A 380 9.37 -8.42 -1.02
CA ALA A 380 9.86 -9.64 -1.66
C ALA A 380 11.07 -9.34 -2.56
N LEU A 381 10.99 -8.28 -3.38
CA LEU A 381 12.11 -7.82 -4.21
C LEU A 381 13.32 -7.42 -3.35
N GLY A 382 13.10 -6.77 -2.20
CA GLY A 382 14.16 -6.44 -1.26
C GLY A 382 14.92 -7.67 -0.75
N ARG A 383 14.21 -8.79 -0.50
CA ARG A 383 14.85 -10.08 -0.14
C ARG A 383 15.67 -10.65 -1.28
N GLU A 384 15.14 -10.60 -2.51
CA GLU A 384 15.86 -11.03 -3.73
C GLU A 384 17.15 -10.20 -3.97
N LEU A 385 17.15 -8.93 -3.55
CA LEU A 385 18.29 -8.01 -3.62
C LEU A 385 19.25 -8.18 -2.41
N GLY A 386 18.95 -9.09 -1.48
CA GLY A 386 19.79 -9.39 -0.32
C GLY A 386 19.69 -8.38 0.84
N LEU A 387 18.67 -7.52 0.85
CA LEU A 387 18.42 -6.65 2.00
C LEU A 387 18.02 -7.49 3.23
N PRO A 388 18.58 -7.18 4.42
CA PRO A 388 18.24 -7.91 5.65
C PRO A 388 16.76 -7.75 6.03
N ASP A 389 16.16 -8.80 6.60
CA ASP A 389 14.77 -8.75 7.09
C ASP A 389 14.55 -7.64 8.13
N SER A 390 15.57 -7.28 8.90
CA SER A 390 15.51 -6.14 9.83
C SER A 390 15.28 -4.79 9.13
N PHE A 391 15.63 -4.65 7.86
CA PHE A 391 15.35 -3.47 7.03
C PHE A 391 13.99 -3.59 6.33
N ILE A 392 13.70 -4.75 5.74
CA ILE A 392 12.51 -5.01 4.94
C ILE A 392 11.26 -5.06 5.83
N GLY A 393 11.37 -5.66 7.03
CA GLY A 393 10.30 -5.82 8.01
C GLY A 393 10.07 -4.61 8.92
N ARG A 394 10.74 -3.47 8.69
CA ARG A 394 10.54 -2.27 9.51
C ARG A 394 9.10 -1.84 9.53
N HIS A 395 8.63 -1.49 10.73
CA HIS A 395 7.35 -0.79 10.88
C HIS A 395 7.38 0.52 10.11
N PRO A 396 6.25 0.97 9.54
CA PRO A 396 6.17 2.26 8.89
C PRO A 396 6.69 3.40 9.78
N PHE A 397 7.51 4.27 9.19
CA PHE A 397 8.01 5.46 9.86
C PHE A 397 7.77 6.65 8.93
N PRO A 398 6.94 7.61 9.34
CA PRO A 398 6.53 8.70 8.47
C PRO A 398 7.66 9.68 8.19
N GLY A 399 7.59 10.40 7.07
CA GLY A 399 8.60 11.39 6.68
C GLY A 399 8.92 12.46 7.72
N PRO A 400 7.92 13.03 8.47
CA PRO A 400 8.19 13.95 9.56
C PRO A 400 8.87 13.32 10.79
N GLY A 401 9.05 12.01 10.82
CA GLY A 401 9.74 11.29 11.88
C GLY A 401 9.10 11.47 13.25
N LEU A 402 9.95 11.67 14.27
CA LEU A 402 9.50 11.84 15.67
C LEU A 402 8.74 13.16 15.89
N ALA A 403 8.74 14.10 14.94
CA ALA A 403 8.01 15.36 15.09
C ALA A 403 6.52 15.16 15.36
N ILE A 404 5.88 14.20 14.67
CA ILE A 404 4.45 13.89 14.82
C ILE A 404 4.14 12.93 15.98
N ARG A 405 5.18 12.51 16.71
CA ARG A 405 5.10 11.73 17.95
C ARG A 405 5.47 12.56 19.19
N CYS A 406 5.67 13.87 18.95
CA CYS A 406 5.93 14.88 19.96
C CYS A 406 4.86 15.99 19.86
N PRO A 407 3.61 15.73 20.31
CA PRO A 407 2.55 16.71 20.29
C PRO A 407 2.95 18.02 20.99
N GLY A 408 2.58 19.14 20.34
CA GLY A 408 2.99 20.46 20.76
C GLY A 408 4.42 20.81 20.33
N GLU A 409 5.08 21.69 21.07
CA GLU A 409 6.43 22.17 20.76
C GLU A 409 7.48 21.06 20.82
N ILE A 410 8.36 21.03 19.82
CA ILE A 410 9.49 20.10 19.73
C ILE A 410 10.72 20.73 20.40
N THR A 411 11.38 19.96 21.27
CA THR A 411 12.67 20.34 21.86
C THR A 411 13.62 19.15 21.81
N ARG A 412 14.94 19.40 21.78
CA ARG A 412 15.96 18.33 21.83
C ARG A 412 15.74 17.41 23.03
N ALA A 413 15.50 17.99 24.21
CA ALA A 413 15.27 17.22 25.42
C ALA A 413 14.08 16.27 25.32
N LYS A 414 12.96 16.72 24.72
CA LYS A 414 11.80 15.84 24.46
C LYS A 414 12.12 14.75 23.45
N LEU A 415 12.82 15.07 22.37
CA LEU A 415 13.21 14.09 21.35
C LEU A 415 14.14 13.02 21.92
N ASP A 416 15.08 13.40 22.77
CA ASP A 416 16.01 12.45 23.41
C ASP A 416 15.29 11.50 24.38
N ILE A 417 14.33 12.03 25.14
CA ILE A 417 13.45 11.21 26.00
C ILE A 417 12.61 10.26 25.12
N LEU A 418 12.00 10.78 24.06
CA LEU A 418 11.15 10.02 23.16
C LEU A 418 11.92 8.89 22.46
N ARG A 419 13.13 9.17 21.95
CA ARG A 419 14.01 8.16 21.31
C ARG A 419 14.34 7.01 22.26
N GLN A 420 14.64 7.33 23.52
CA GLN A 420 14.96 6.31 24.52
C GLN A 420 13.72 5.47 24.86
N ALA A 421 12.57 6.09 25.06
CA ALA A 421 11.33 5.38 25.37
C ALA A 421 10.87 4.49 24.20
N ASP A 422 10.95 5.01 22.97
CA ASP A 422 10.62 4.26 21.75
C ASP A 422 11.55 3.05 21.58
N ALA A 423 12.85 3.21 21.83
CA ALA A 423 13.82 2.11 21.76
C ALA A 423 13.53 1.01 22.80
N VAL A 424 13.19 1.37 24.03
CA VAL A 424 12.80 0.40 25.07
C VAL A 424 11.52 -0.34 24.68
N TYR A 425 10.54 0.37 24.14
CA TYR A 425 9.27 -0.24 23.73
C TYR A 425 9.44 -1.22 22.56
N ILE A 426 10.15 -0.82 21.52
CA ILE A 426 10.41 -1.67 20.36
C ILE A 426 11.26 -2.91 20.76
N ASP A 427 12.26 -2.73 21.64
CA ASP A 427 13.03 -3.85 22.19
C ASP A 427 12.14 -4.84 22.95
N GLN A 428 11.21 -4.34 23.76
CA GLN A 428 10.27 -5.19 24.51
C GLN A 428 9.35 -5.98 23.56
N ILE A 429 8.81 -5.34 22.51
CA ILE A 429 8.00 -6.00 21.47
C ILE A 429 8.80 -7.12 20.79
N ARG A 430 10.08 -6.87 20.44
CA ARG A 430 10.95 -7.86 19.80
C ARG A 430 11.29 -9.02 20.73
N LYS A 431 11.57 -8.76 21.99
CA LYS A 431 11.85 -9.80 23.00
C LYS A 431 10.69 -10.77 23.20
N HIS A 432 9.46 -10.29 23.05
CA HIS A 432 8.26 -11.13 23.14
C HIS A 432 7.84 -11.76 21.81
N GLY A 433 8.61 -11.56 20.71
CA GLY A 433 8.32 -12.11 19.40
C GLY A 433 7.09 -11.53 18.71
N LEU A 434 6.64 -10.33 19.14
CA LEU A 434 5.39 -9.71 18.68
C LEU A 434 5.59 -8.72 17.52
N TYR A 435 6.85 -8.48 17.11
CA TYR A 435 7.18 -7.43 16.16
C TYR A 435 6.49 -7.60 14.81
N ASP A 436 6.46 -8.83 14.30
CA ASP A 436 5.90 -9.15 12.98
C ASP A 436 4.36 -9.25 12.97
N GLU A 437 3.74 -9.40 14.16
CA GLU A 437 2.27 -9.38 14.31
C GLU A 437 1.70 -7.96 14.32
N ILE A 438 2.53 -6.99 14.66
CA ILE A 438 2.17 -5.58 14.81
C ILE A 438 2.51 -4.84 13.53
N TRP A 439 1.51 -4.18 12.93
CA TRP A 439 1.72 -3.39 11.73
C TRP A 439 2.57 -2.14 11.96
N GLN A 440 2.33 -1.44 13.11
CA GLN A 440 3.10 -0.27 13.53
C GLN A 440 3.03 -0.12 15.06
N ALA A 441 4.19 0.14 15.69
CA ALA A 441 4.30 0.47 17.10
C ALA A 441 5.25 1.64 17.31
N PHE A 442 4.92 2.49 18.27
CA PHE A 442 5.73 3.64 18.67
C PHE A 442 5.33 4.21 20.03
N VAL A 443 6.16 5.08 20.55
CA VAL A 443 5.86 5.93 21.71
C VAL A 443 5.56 7.36 21.25
N ALA A 444 4.55 8.00 21.84
CA ALA A 444 4.34 9.45 21.75
C ALA A 444 4.61 10.09 23.12
N ILE A 445 5.41 11.19 23.15
CA ILE A 445 5.61 11.97 24.36
C ILE A 445 4.51 13.01 24.49
N LEU A 446 3.76 12.96 25.59
CA LEU A 446 2.62 13.86 25.78
C LEU A 446 3.09 15.22 26.33
N PRO A 447 2.49 16.35 25.94
CA PRO A 447 2.84 17.69 26.42
C PRO A 447 2.31 17.95 27.86
N VAL A 448 2.24 16.91 28.67
CA VAL A 448 1.71 16.94 30.04
C VAL A 448 2.77 16.44 31.00
N ARG A 449 3.05 17.24 32.01
CA ARG A 449 3.87 16.82 33.15
C ARG A 449 2.99 16.33 34.29
N THR A 450 3.36 15.19 34.84
CA THR A 450 2.63 14.54 35.93
C THR A 450 3.48 14.47 37.19
N VAL A 451 2.80 14.43 38.34
CA VAL A 451 3.47 14.18 39.60
C VAL A 451 3.81 12.71 39.73
N GLY A 452 5.05 12.41 40.01
CA GLY A 452 5.55 11.09 40.35
C GLY A 452 6.24 11.10 41.74
N VAL A 453 6.41 9.92 42.29
CA VAL A 453 7.23 9.69 43.50
C VAL A 453 8.28 8.65 43.10
N MET A 454 9.53 9.06 43.07
CA MET A 454 10.66 8.18 42.75
C MET A 454 11.66 8.24 43.92
N GLY A 455 11.77 7.13 44.64
CA GLY A 455 12.42 7.10 45.94
C GLY A 455 11.66 8.00 46.95
N ASP A 456 12.38 8.84 47.70
CA ASP A 456 11.78 9.73 48.69
C ASP A 456 11.42 11.13 48.14
N GLY A 457 11.57 11.35 46.82
CA GLY A 457 11.37 12.63 46.15
C GLY A 457 10.16 12.68 45.23
N ARG A 458 9.51 13.88 45.18
CA ARG A 458 8.50 14.15 44.11
C ARG A 458 9.20 14.50 42.81
N THR A 459 8.74 13.93 41.72
CA THR A 459 9.16 14.27 40.36
C THR A 459 8.02 14.91 39.57
N TYR A 460 8.39 15.72 38.56
CA TYR A 460 7.45 16.38 37.62
C TYR A 460 7.94 16.11 36.20
N ASP A 461 7.64 14.92 35.73
CA ASP A 461 8.13 14.42 34.45
C ASP A 461 6.99 14.22 33.43
N TYR A 462 7.34 13.95 32.20
CA TYR A 462 6.36 13.74 31.14
C TYR A 462 5.58 12.43 31.29
N ALA A 463 4.36 12.44 30.78
CA ALA A 463 3.64 11.23 30.44
C ALA A 463 3.98 10.83 29.01
N CYS A 464 3.98 9.53 28.72
CA CYS A 464 4.02 9.02 27.35
C CYS A 464 2.86 8.07 27.07
N ALA A 465 2.51 7.96 25.79
CA ALA A 465 1.52 7.01 25.31
C ALA A 465 2.22 5.97 24.42
N LEU A 466 2.01 4.70 24.73
CA LEU A 466 2.35 3.59 23.83
C LEU A 466 1.24 3.45 22.80
N ARG A 467 1.60 3.27 21.55
CA ARG A 467 0.69 2.95 20.45
C ARG A 467 1.18 1.70 19.76
N ALA A 468 0.28 0.74 19.52
CA ALA A 468 0.51 -0.38 18.62
C ALA A 468 -0.79 -0.73 17.91
N VAL A 469 -0.72 -0.97 16.62
CA VAL A 469 -1.90 -1.26 15.80
C VAL A 469 -1.65 -2.46 14.89
N THR A 470 -2.73 -3.19 14.62
CA THR A 470 -2.84 -4.15 13.53
C THR A 470 -3.59 -3.52 12.37
N SER A 471 -3.13 -3.75 11.16
CA SER A 471 -3.78 -3.28 9.94
C SER A 471 -3.35 -4.16 8.77
N VAL A 472 -4.15 -4.19 7.72
CA VAL A 472 -3.80 -4.84 6.45
C VAL A 472 -3.29 -3.81 5.43
N ASP A 473 -3.90 -2.63 5.42
CA ASP A 473 -3.72 -1.61 4.37
C ASP A 473 -3.41 -0.19 4.91
N GLY A 474 -3.43 -0.01 6.23
CA GLY A 474 -3.28 1.29 6.88
C GLY A 474 -4.50 2.22 6.76
N MET A 475 -5.55 1.81 6.05
CA MET A 475 -6.81 2.58 5.94
C MET A 475 -7.68 2.39 7.18
N THR A 476 -7.78 1.16 7.65
CA THR A 476 -8.41 0.78 8.92
C THR A 476 -7.38 0.13 9.82
N ALA A 477 -7.49 0.33 11.12
CA ALA A 477 -6.60 -0.27 12.09
C ALA A 477 -7.27 -0.46 13.45
N ASP A 478 -6.95 -1.56 14.11
CA ASP A 478 -7.31 -1.79 15.49
C ASP A 478 -6.06 -1.74 16.38
N TYR A 479 -6.21 -1.37 17.64
CA TYR A 479 -5.11 -1.46 18.58
C TYR A 479 -4.71 -2.92 18.82
N TYR A 480 -3.41 -3.17 19.01
CA TYR A 480 -2.92 -4.51 19.33
C TYR A 480 -3.26 -4.87 20.79
N PRO A 481 -3.92 -6.02 21.08
CA PRO A 481 -4.39 -6.36 22.42
C PRO A 481 -3.27 -6.97 23.28
N PHE A 482 -2.31 -6.18 23.72
CA PHE A 482 -1.26 -6.65 24.63
C PHE A 482 -1.83 -7.20 25.94
N SER A 483 -1.13 -8.18 26.52
CA SER A 483 -1.42 -8.63 27.86
C SER A 483 -1.11 -7.53 28.90
N HIS A 484 -1.81 -7.52 30.04
CA HIS A 484 -1.52 -6.60 31.13
C HIS A 484 -0.10 -6.78 31.68
N GLU A 485 0.43 -8.00 31.65
CA GLU A 485 1.80 -8.30 32.06
C GLU A 485 2.81 -7.60 31.17
N PHE A 486 2.68 -7.73 29.82
CA PHE A 486 3.53 -7.04 28.86
C PHE A 486 3.49 -5.51 29.07
N LEU A 487 2.30 -4.92 29.23
CA LEU A 487 2.15 -3.49 29.44
C LEU A 487 2.79 -3.04 30.77
N GLY A 488 2.65 -3.83 31.83
CA GLY A 488 3.25 -3.57 33.13
C GLY A 488 4.78 -3.64 33.09
N GLU A 489 5.34 -4.66 32.46
CA GLU A 489 6.79 -4.79 32.26
C GLU A 489 7.35 -3.63 31.42
N THR A 490 6.68 -3.30 30.31
CA THR A 490 7.08 -2.20 29.41
C THR A 490 7.09 -0.86 30.16
N ALA A 491 6.03 -0.58 30.91
CA ALA A 491 5.92 0.65 31.72
C ALA A 491 7.04 0.72 32.76
N THR A 492 7.30 -0.38 33.46
CA THR A 492 8.38 -0.47 34.46
C THR A 492 9.74 -0.22 33.83
N ARG A 493 10.03 -0.83 32.68
CA ARG A 493 11.28 -0.61 31.94
C ARG A 493 11.43 0.85 31.52
N ILE A 494 10.42 1.45 30.91
CA ILE A 494 10.48 2.86 30.47
C ILE A 494 10.75 3.78 31.64
N ILE A 495 10.03 3.63 32.74
CA ILE A 495 10.21 4.49 33.94
C ILE A 495 11.61 4.34 34.54
N ASN A 496 12.17 3.13 34.55
CA ASN A 496 13.48 2.86 35.15
C ASN A 496 14.65 3.22 34.24
N GLU A 497 14.51 3.01 32.92
CA GLU A 497 15.59 3.19 31.96
C GLU A 497 15.62 4.61 31.35
N VAL A 498 14.47 5.31 31.32
CA VAL A 498 14.31 6.61 30.64
C VAL A 498 14.04 7.73 31.64
N LYS A 499 15.01 8.61 31.83
CA LYS A 499 14.82 9.79 32.68
C LYS A 499 13.91 10.80 32.01
N GLY A 500 12.95 11.36 32.77
CA GLY A 500 12.02 12.38 32.28
C GLY A 500 10.63 11.85 31.95
N ILE A 501 10.37 10.55 32.16
CA ILE A 501 9.04 9.94 32.10
C ILE A 501 8.69 9.31 33.44
N ASN A 502 7.54 9.65 34.01
CA ASN A 502 7.02 9.03 35.23
C ASN A 502 5.62 8.44 35.08
N ARG A 503 5.06 8.47 33.85
CA ARG A 503 3.74 7.89 33.56
C ARG A 503 3.69 7.33 32.15
N VAL A 504 3.21 6.09 32.04
CA VAL A 504 3.00 5.40 30.76
C VAL A 504 1.52 5.09 30.61
N THR A 505 0.96 5.36 29.44
CA THR A 505 -0.41 5.03 29.04
C THR A 505 -0.39 4.18 27.78
N TYR A 506 -1.49 3.48 27.48
CA TYR A 506 -1.67 2.73 26.23
C TYR A 506 -2.89 3.26 25.48
N ASP A 507 -2.71 3.60 24.22
CA ASP A 507 -3.78 4.10 23.35
C ASP A 507 -4.52 2.93 22.71
N ILE A 508 -5.80 2.75 23.09
CA ILE A 508 -6.70 1.70 22.64
C ILE A 508 -7.70 2.17 21.57
N THR A 509 -7.38 3.25 20.86
CA THR A 509 -8.29 3.83 19.87
C THR A 509 -8.11 3.16 18.50
N SER A 510 -9.21 2.71 17.89
CA SER A 510 -9.21 2.18 16.52
C SER A 510 -9.20 3.30 15.47
N LYS A 511 -8.81 2.99 14.24
CA LYS A 511 -8.93 3.87 13.08
C LYS A 511 -10.01 3.33 12.12
N PRO A 512 -11.09 4.06 11.82
CA PRO A 512 -11.56 5.27 12.49
C PRO A 512 -12.03 5.01 13.91
N PRO A 513 -12.29 6.03 14.81
CA PRO A 513 -12.27 7.47 14.51
C PRO A 513 -10.90 8.13 14.66
N GLY A 514 -9.94 7.51 15.37
CA GLY A 514 -8.58 8.02 15.48
C GLY A 514 -7.76 7.82 14.22
N THR A 515 -6.58 8.44 14.18
CA THR A 515 -5.53 8.12 13.22
C THR A 515 -4.53 7.12 13.83
N ILE A 516 -3.63 6.55 13.04
CA ILE A 516 -2.57 5.69 13.58
C ILE A 516 -1.56 6.55 14.31
N GLU A 517 -1.02 7.58 13.65
CA GLU A 517 -0.12 8.57 14.27
C GLU A 517 -0.91 9.58 15.13
N TRP A 518 -0.23 10.26 16.03
CA TRP A 518 -0.85 11.21 16.97
C TRP A 518 -1.02 12.62 16.40
N GLU A 519 -0.16 13.03 15.44
CA GLU A 519 -0.24 14.29 14.71
C GLU A 519 -0.19 14.09 13.19
#